data_c0aafbfe6d3e4207db76cde0dc7f666b
#
_entry.id   c0aafbfe6d3e4207db76cde0dc7f666b
#
_cell.length_a   1.000
_cell.length_b   1.000
_cell.length_c   1.000
_cell.angle_alpha   90.00
_cell.angle_beta   90.00
_cell.angle_gamma   90.00
#
_symmetry.space_group_name_H-M   'P 1'
#
loop_
_entity.id
_entity.type
_entity.pdbx_description
1 polymer ?
#
loop_
_entity_poly.entity_id
_entity_poly.type
_entity_poly.pdbx_seq_one_letter_code
_entity_poly.pdbx_strand_id
1 'polypeptide(L)'
;FKIPGLRAKLLFPLAMLVVFRFVAHVPVPGIDRDALDAVFSGGQFGELLGFLDLFSGGALRNLSVAALGVYPYITSSIIMQLLVPVIPQLKALSKEGDYGRQKINQLTHYITVPIALAQGYGQILLLQRAGIFNTVDLTGGAFPAIIPMIISMAAGTVFLVWLGEQITERGIGNGISIIIFAGIVAGLPQIVQQGFISRVDPTGLITLVVISLTIVSL
;
A
#
# COMPACT_ATOMS: atom_id res chain seq x y z
N PHE A 1 0.65 -30.36 -7.25
CA PHE A 1 1.54 -30.38 -6.06
C PHE A 1 2.65 -31.44 -6.06
N LYS A 2 2.76 -32.28 -7.11
CA LYS A 2 3.78 -33.34 -7.20
C LYS A 2 5.12 -32.89 -7.81
N ILE A 3 5.23 -31.65 -8.31
CA ILE A 3 6.45 -31.13 -8.94
C ILE A 3 7.20 -30.24 -7.92
N PRO A 4 8.41 -30.62 -7.46
CA PRO A 4 9.12 -29.92 -6.39
C PRO A 4 9.46 -28.46 -6.76
N GLY A 5 9.73 -28.16 -8.02
CA GLY A 5 9.99 -26.79 -8.48
C GLY A 5 8.77 -25.85 -8.41
N LEU A 6 7.56 -26.36 -8.66
CA LEU A 6 6.32 -25.58 -8.56
C LEU A 6 5.97 -25.28 -7.09
N ARG A 7 6.22 -26.23 -6.21
CA ARG A 7 5.99 -26.07 -4.77
C ARG A 7 6.86 -24.94 -4.19
N ALA A 8 8.12 -24.88 -4.54
CA ALA A 8 9.02 -23.82 -4.08
C ALA A 8 8.57 -22.45 -4.59
N LYS A 9 8.15 -22.33 -5.86
CA LYS A 9 7.65 -21.10 -6.47
C LYS A 9 6.32 -20.62 -5.89
N LEU A 10 5.52 -21.50 -5.30
CA LEU A 10 4.27 -21.13 -4.61
C LEU A 10 4.50 -20.79 -3.13
N LEU A 11 5.37 -21.53 -2.44
CA LEU A 11 5.66 -21.31 -1.03
C LEU A 11 6.43 -20.01 -0.79
N PHE A 12 7.31 -19.63 -1.71
CA PHE A 12 8.10 -18.41 -1.57
C PHE A 12 7.23 -17.14 -1.51
N PRO A 13 6.28 -16.88 -2.44
CA PRO A 13 5.35 -15.76 -2.33
C PRO A 13 4.53 -15.79 -1.02
N LEU A 14 4.06 -16.96 -0.59
CA LEU A 14 3.32 -17.07 0.68
C LEU A 14 4.18 -16.65 1.88
N ALA A 15 5.44 -17.07 1.93
CA ALA A 15 6.37 -16.64 2.97
C ALA A 15 6.61 -15.12 2.93
N MET A 16 6.75 -14.54 1.74
CA MET A 16 6.90 -13.10 1.57
C MET A 16 5.64 -12.31 1.99
N LEU A 17 4.44 -12.86 1.76
CA LEU A 17 3.19 -12.27 2.25
C LEU A 17 3.09 -12.28 3.78
N VAL A 18 3.64 -13.27 4.45
CA VAL A 18 3.75 -13.28 5.92
C VAL A 18 4.66 -12.13 6.38
N VAL A 19 5.81 -11.93 5.72
CA VAL A 19 6.71 -10.79 6.01
C VAL A 19 6.00 -9.46 5.76
N PHE A 20 5.28 -9.33 4.63
CA PHE A 20 4.45 -8.15 4.34
C PHE A 20 3.46 -7.87 5.47
N ARG A 21 2.75 -8.91 5.93
CA ARG A 21 1.77 -8.77 7.01
C ARG A 21 2.41 -8.35 8.32
N PHE A 22 3.59 -8.86 8.63
CA PHE A 22 4.36 -8.44 9.80
C PHE A 22 4.71 -6.94 9.73
N VAL A 23 5.26 -6.48 8.61
CA VAL A 23 5.65 -5.07 8.41
C VAL A 23 4.43 -4.13 8.46
N ALA A 24 3.27 -4.57 7.98
CA ALA A 24 2.02 -3.82 8.06
C ALA A 24 1.53 -3.60 9.51
N HIS A 25 2.10 -4.30 10.50
CA HIS A 25 1.78 -4.12 11.92
C HIS A 25 2.88 -3.41 12.71
N VAL A 26 4.01 -3.06 12.08
CA VAL A 26 5.08 -2.27 12.74
C VAL A 26 4.68 -0.80 12.73
N PRO A 27 4.30 -0.21 13.88
CA PRO A 27 3.85 1.17 13.92
C PRO A 27 5.01 2.15 13.70
N VAL A 28 4.69 3.28 13.08
CA VAL A 28 5.61 4.42 13.00
C VAL A 28 5.78 5.02 14.41
N PRO A 29 6.98 5.40 14.84
CA PRO A 29 7.21 5.95 16.17
C PRO A 29 6.49 7.30 16.36
N GLY A 30 5.96 7.54 17.58
CA GLY A 30 5.41 8.83 17.99
C GLY A 30 3.91 9.05 17.68
N ILE A 31 3.13 7.98 17.50
CA ILE A 31 1.71 8.07 17.16
C ILE A 31 0.84 7.69 18.37
N ASP A 32 -0.19 8.50 18.60
CA ASP A 32 -1.27 8.19 19.54
C ASP A 32 -2.32 7.30 18.84
N ARG A 33 -2.43 6.06 19.31
CA ARG A 33 -3.37 5.07 18.72
C ARG A 33 -4.83 5.39 19.04
N ASP A 34 -5.09 5.97 20.21
CA ASP A 34 -6.46 6.27 20.63
C ASP A 34 -7.04 7.42 19.78
N ALA A 35 -6.22 8.42 19.47
CA ALA A 35 -6.57 9.50 18.56
C ALA A 35 -6.79 8.98 17.12
N LEU A 36 -5.99 8.01 16.69
CA LEU A 36 -6.11 7.40 15.36
C LEU A 36 -7.43 6.62 15.22
N ASP A 37 -7.77 5.77 16.20
CA ASP A 37 -9.02 5.01 16.20
C ASP A 37 -10.26 5.93 16.29
N ALA A 38 -10.17 7.06 17.00
CA ALA A 38 -11.23 8.06 17.03
C ALA A 38 -11.49 8.68 15.64
N VAL A 39 -10.44 8.95 14.86
CA VAL A 39 -10.57 9.50 13.50
C VAL A 39 -11.14 8.49 12.53
N PHE A 40 -10.74 7.22 12.61
CA PHE A 40 -11.29 6.15 11.78
C PHE A 40 -12.75 5.82 12.10
N SER A 41 -13.21 6.08 13.33
CA SER A 41 -14.60 5.90 13.75
C SER A 41 -15.48 7.13 13.53
N GLY A 42 -14.92 8.27 13.15
CA GLY A 42 -15.59 9.57 13.02
C GLY A 42 -16.00 9.94 11.59
N GLY A 43 -17.32 9.88 11.28
CA GLY A 43 -17.95 10.53 10.13
C GLY A 43 -17.39 10.16 8.74
N GLN A 44 -17.70 11.00 7.74
CA GLN A 44 -17.30 10.81 6.32
C GLN A 44 -15.79 10.70 6.10
N PHE A 45 -14.98 11.36 6.92
CA PHE A 45 -13.52 11.32 6.80
C PHE A 45 -12.98 9.95 7.24
N GLY A 46 -13.55 9.35 8.29
CA GLY A 46 -13.21 7.99 8.71
C GLY A 46 -13.54 6.93 7.66
N GLU A 47 -14.66 7.09 6.95
CA GLU A 47 -15.04 6.19 5.85
C GLU A 47 -14.04 6.28 4.68
N LEU A 48 -13.60 7.47 4.31
CA LEU A 48 -12.57 7.67 3.28
C LEU A 48 -11.23 7.05 3.67
N LEU A 49 -10.79 7.25 4.91
CA LEU A 49 -9.57 6.63 5.42
C LEU A 49 -9.71 5.10 5.49
N GLY A 50 -10.86 4.59 5.88
CA GLY A 50 -11.17 3.15 5.87
C GLY A 50 -11.07 2.56 4.46
N PHE A 51 -11.56 3.27 3.44
CA PHE A 51 -11.42 2.85 2.06
C PHE A 51 -9.96 2.83 1.60
N LEU A 52 -9.17 3.86 1.93
CA LEU A 52 -7.73 3.88 1.65
C LEU A 52 -6.98 2.76 2.41
N ASP A 53 -7.41 2.45 3.62
CA ASP A 53 -6.83 1.40 4.44
C ASP A 53 -6.98 0.01 3.82
N LEU A 54 -8.05 -0.24 3.06
CA LEU A 54 -8.23 -1.48 2.31
C LEU A 54 -7.09 -1.74 1.33
N PHE A 55 -6.66 -0.71 0.61
CA PHE A 55 -5.55 -0.83 -0.35
C PHE A 55 -4.19 -0.98 0.34
N SER A 56 -4.06 -0.48 1.58
CA SER A 56 -2.85 -0.66 2.39
C SER A 56 -2.81 -1.98 3.15
N GLY A 57 -3.91 -2.76 3.14
CA GLY A 57 -4.03 -4.01 3.87
C GLY A 57 -4.09 -3.85 5.39
N GLY A 58 -4.70 -2.76 5.89
CA GLY A 58 -4.79 -2.44 7.32
C GLY A 58 -3.56 -1.70 7.86
N ALA A 59 -2.60 -1.37 6.99
CA ALA A 59 -1.37 -0.70 7.38
C ALA A 59 -1.59 0.79 7.72
N LEU A 60 -2.58 1.43 7.09
CA LEU A 60 -2.93 2.83 7.35
C LEU A 60 -3.62 2.97 8.71
N ARG A 61 -4.54 2.08 9.05
CA ARG A 61 -5.23 2.07 10.34
C ARG A 61 -4.28 1.86 11.52
N ASN A 62 -3.21 1.09 11.31
CA ASN A 62 -2.14 0.91 12.31
C ASN A 62 -1.08 2.02 12.24
N LEU A 63 -1.19 2.93 11.29
CA LEU A 63 -0.14 3.90 10.92
C LEU A 63 1.25 3.24 10.94
N SER A 64 1.35 2.12 10.22
CA SER A 64 2.57 1.34 10.15
C SER A 64 3.57 1.95 9.18
N VAL A 65 4.81 1.48 9.23
CA VAL A 65 5.83 1.83 8.23
C VAL A 65 5.38 1.49 6.80
N ALA A 66 4.43 0.56 6.64
CA ALA A 66 3.82 0.20 5.36
C ALA A 66 2.55 1.00 5.02
N ALA A 67 2.23 2.09 5.75
CA ALA A 67 0.98 2.85 5.57
C ALA A 67 0.80 3.43 4.17
N LEU A 68 1.88 3.82 3.49
CA LEU A 68 1.86 4.22 2.07
C LEU A 68 1.71 3.02 1.11
N GLY A 69 1.98 1.80 1.58
CA GLY A 69 1.98 0.61 0.75
C GLY A 69 2.95 0.69 -0.43
N VAL A 70 2.56 0.11 -1.55
CA VAL A 70 3.29 0.17 -2.83
C VAL A 70 2.81 1.30 -3.74
N TYR A 71 1.91 2.16 -3.26
CA TYR A 71 1.28 3.23 -4.04
C TYR A 71 2.28 4.23 -4.65
N PRO A 72 3.33 4.69 -3.93
CA PRO A 72 4.35 5.57 -4.51
C PRO A 72 5.07 4.94 -5.70
N TYR A 73 5.30 3.63 -5.68
CA TYR A 73 5.89 2.91 -6.80
C TYR A 73 4.94 2.81 -8.00
N ILE A 74 3.65 2.57 -7.77
CA ILE A 74 2.66 2.54 -8.86
C ILE A 74 2.64 3.90 -9.55
N THR A 75 2.59 5.00 -8.78
CA THR A 75 2.64 6.35 -9.32
C THR A 75 3.91 6.60 -10.13
N SER A 76 5.07 6.21 -9.60
CA SER A 76 6.36 6.33 -10.28
C SER A 76 6.39 5.52 -11.58
N SER A 77 5.85 4.31 -11.56
CA SER A 77 5.77 3.43 -12.74
C SER A 77 4.89 4.04 -13.84
N ILE A 78 3.74 4.62 -13.48
CA ILE A 78 2.86 5.32 -14.43
C ILE A 78 3.58 6.54 -15.02
N ILE A 79 4.22 7.35 -14.17
CA ILE A 79 5.01 8.51 -14.63
C ILE A 79 6.08 8.05 -15.63
N MET A 80 6.81 7.00 -15.30
CA MET A 80 7.87 6.48 -16.16
C MET A 80 7.32 5.93 -17.49
N GLN A 81 6.20 5.22 -17.47
CA GLN A 81 5.53 4.74 -18.67
C GLN A 81 5.10 5.89 -19.61
N LEU A 82 4.71 7.04 -19.07
CA LEU A 82 4.37 8.23 -19.83
C LEU A 82 5.61 8.97 -20.31
N LEU A 83 6.72 8.98 -19.57
CA LEU A 83 7.96 9.64 -19.94
C LEU A 83 8.74 8.90 -21.03
N VAL A 84 8.72 7.58 -21.03
CA VAL A 84 9.43 6.74 -22.02
C VAL A 84 9.12 7.12 -23.48
N PRO A 85 7.87 7.29 -23.92
CA PRO A 85 7.57 7.69 -25.29
C PRO A 85 7.90 9.15 -25.58
N VAL A 86 7.92 10.03 -24.57
CA VAL A 86 8.13 11.48 -24.71
C VAL A 86 9.61 11.84 -24.80
N ILE A 87 10.44 11.21 -23.97
CA ILE A 87 11.87 11.49 -23.87
C ILE A 87 12.65 10.59 -24.85
N PRO A 88 13.33 11.17 -25.88
CA PRO A 88 14.01 10.35 -26.89
C PRO A 88 15.06 9.40 -26.34
N GLN A 89 15.77 9.81 -25.28
CA GLN A 89 16.78 8.99 -24.61
C GLN A 89 16.16 7.76 -23.93
N LEU A 90 15.03 7.92 -23.23
CA LEU A 90 14.30 6.81 -22.59
C LEU A 90 13.67 5.90 -23.64
N LYS A 91 13.20 6.47 -24.75
CA LYS A 91 12.66 5.70 -25.88
C LYS A 91 13.74 4.85 -26.57
N ALA A 92 14.96 5.39 -26.72
CA ALA A 92 16.08 4.62 -27.21
C ALA A 92 16.42 3.46 -26.27
N LEU A 93 16.53 3.76 -24.97
CA LEU A 93 16.80 2.79 -23.92
C LEU A 93 15.76 1.66 -23.89
N SER A 94 14.46 1.98 -24.06
CA SER A 94 13.39 0.98 -24.08
C SER A 94 13.47 -0.02 -25.23
N LYS A 95 14.21 0.34 -26.31
CA LYS A 95 14.45 -0.52 -27.49
C LYS A 95 15.66 -1.46 -27.31
N GLU A 96 16.47 -1.26 -26.29
CA GLU A 96 17.66 -2.07 -26.01
C GLU A 96 17.37 -3.44 -25.38
N GLY A 97 16.08 -3.86 -25.39
CA GLY A 97 15.66 -5.16 -24.85
C GLY A 97 15.70 -5.23 -23.33
N ASP A 98 16.21 -6.34 -22.79
CA ASP A 98 16.17 -6.59 -21.34
C ASP A 98 17.06 -5.63 -20.54
N TYR A 99 18.20 -5.23 -21.08
CA TYR A 99 19.06 -4.24 -20.46
C TYR A 99 18.37 -2.87 -20.30
N GLY A 100 17.71 -2.42 -21.35
CA GLY A 100 16.95 -1.17 -21.31
C GLY A 100 15.80 -1.21 -20.31
N ARG A 101 15.07 -2.33 -20.24
CA ARG A 101 14.01 -2.54 -19.24
C ARG A 101 14.52 -2.50 -17.82
N GLN A 102 15.66 -3.14 -17.52
CA GLN A 102 16.28 -3.08 -16.20
C GLN A 102 16.66 -1.66 -15.81
N LYS A 103 17.23 -0.88 -16.73
CA LYS A 103 17.58 0.53 -16.50
C LYS A 103 16.36 1.40 -16.23
N ILE A 104 15.27 1.22 -17.00
CA ILE A 104 14.01 1.92 -16.78
C ILE A 104 13.43 1.55 -15.40
N ASN A 105 13.48 0.28 -15.02
CA ASN A 105 13.03 -0.16 -13.68
C ASN A 105 13.88 0.50 -12.57
N GLN A 106 15.20 0.54 -12.71
CA GLN A 106 16.07 1.25 -11.75
C GLN A 106 15.71 2.73 -11.63
N LEU A 107 15.45 3.43 -12.75
CA LEU A 107 15.02 4.82 -12.73
C LEU A 107 13.69 4.98 -12.04
N THR A 108 12.74 4.05 -12.24
CA THR A 108 11.45 4.02 -11.53
C THR A 108 11.66 3.94 -10.02
N HIS A 109 12.59 3.11 -9.55
CA HIS A 109 12.93 3.04 -8.11
C HIS A 109 13.49 4.35 -7.58
N TYR A 110 14.40 4.99 -8.32
CA TYR A 110 14.94 6.30 -7.90
C TYR A 110 13.84 7.38 -7.80
N ILE A 111 12.88 7.39 -8.71
CA ILE A 111 11.75 8.33 -8.67
C ILE A 111 10.77 7.96 -7.55
N THR A 112 10.66 6.69 -7.19
CA THR A 112 9.77 6.24 -6.11
C THR A 112 10.14 6.86 -4.76
N VAL A 113 11.42 7.03 -4.46
CA VAL A 113 11.86 7.56 -3.16
C VAL A 113 11.36 9.00 -2.91
N PRO A 114 11.61 9.98 -3.80
CA PRO A 114 11.09 11.34 -3.59
C PRO A 114 9.56 11.40 -3.60
N ILE A 115 8.89 10.57 -4.40
CA ILE A 115 7.42 10.48 -4.41
C ILE A 115 6.93 9.91 -3.07
N ALA A 116 7.56 8.87 -2.53
CA ALA A 116 7.22 8.32 -1.23
C ALA A 116 7.39 9.35 -0.09
N LEU A 117 8.47 10.14 -0.12
CA LEU A 117 8.68 11.21 0.84
C LEU A 117 7.60 12.30 0.73
N ALA A 118 7.27 12.73 -0.49
CA ALA A 118 6.23 13.73 -0.73
C ALA A 118 4.83 13.23 -0.31
N GLN A 119 4.49 12.00 -0.62
CA GLN A 119 3.22 11.37 -0.22
C GLN A 119 3.16 11.13 1.29
N GLY A 120 4.26 10.69 1.91
CA GLY A 120 4.36 10.53 3.36
C GLY A 120 4.14 11.85 4.10
N TYR A 121 4.75 12.93 3.62
CA TYR A 121 4.50 14.27 4.14
C TYR A 121 3.03 14.68 4.00
N GLY A 122 2.45 14.50 2.80
CA GLY A 122 1.04 14.80 2.55
C GLY A 122 0.09 14.01 3.46
N GLN A 123 0.41 12.74 3.71
CA GLN A 123 -0.39 11.89 4.60
C GLN A 123 -0.32 12.34 6.06
N ILE A 124 0.86 12.71 6.55
CA ILE A 124 1.01 13.25 7.90
C ILE A 124 0.23 14.57 8.06
N LEU A 125 0.27 15.47 7.06
CA LEU A 125 -0.53 16.69 7.08
C LEU A 125 -2.03 16.42 7.11
N LEU A 126 -2.50 15.42 6.37
CA LEU A 126 -3.90 14.97 6.36
C LEU A 126 -4.33 14.50 7.74
N LEU A 127 -3.53 13.66 8.38
CA LEU A 127 -3.78 13.10 9.71
C LEU A 127 -3.71 14.18 10.80
N GLN A 128 -2.85 15.19 10.62
CA GLN A 128 -2.79 16.34 11.52
C GLN A 128 -4.09 17.17 11.45
N ARG A 129 -4.60 17.43 10.24
CA ARG A 129 -5.89 18.14 10.08
C ARG A 129 -7.06 17.36 10.68
N ALA A 130 -6.94 16.04 10.74
CA ALA A 130 -7.90 15.18 11.40
C ALA A 130 -7.80 15.16 12.94
N GLY A 131 -6.81 15.88 13.51
CA GLY A 131 -6.66 16.02 14.98
C GLY A 131 -5.82 14.93 15.65
N ILE A 132 -5.15 14.04 14.89
CA ILE A 132 -4.35 12.95 15.46
C ILE A 132 -3.06 13.46 16.12
N PHE A 133 -2.55 14.60 15.68
CA PHE A 133 -1.31 15.21 16.19
C PHE A 133 -1.57 16.55 16.89
N ASN A 134 -2.54 16.60 17.80
CA ASN A 134 -2.89 17.83 18.55
C ASN A 134 -1.75 18.40 19.39
N THR A 135 -0.70 17.60 19.68
CA THR A 135 0.45 18.01 20.49
C THR A 135 1.68 18.36 19.67
N VAL A 136 1.66 18.15 18.36
CA VAL A 136 2.80 18.38 17.48
C VAL A 136 2.56 19.66 16.68
N ASP A 137 3.01 20.79 17.25
CA ASP A 137 2.95 22.10 16.61
C ASP A 137 3.92 22.13 15.41
N LEU A 138 3.41 21.92 14.18
CA LEU A 138 4.22 21.88 12.96
C LEU A 138 4.85 23.24 12.62
N THR A 139 4.38 24.31 13.26
CA THR A 139 4.85 25.69 13.01
C THR A 139 5.99 26.12 13.93
N GLY A 140 6.25 25.41 15.03
CA GLY A 140 7.10 25.95 16.10
C GLY A 140 8.21 25.06 16.65
N GLY A 141 8.55 23.89 16.05
CA GLY A 141 9.63 23.06 16.60
C GLY A 141 9.46 21.56 16.45
N ALA A 142 8.33 21.10 15.92
CA ALA A 142 8.05 19.68 15.73
C ALA A 142 8.62 19.07 14.42
N PHE A 143 9.27 19.89 13.60
CA PHE A 143 9.97 19.41 12.41
C PHE A 143 10.86 18.18 12.68
N PRO A 144 11.64 18.12 13.77
CA PRO A 144 12.46 16.96 14.06
C PRO A 144 11.66 15.68 14.36
N ALA A 145 10.39 15.79 14.81
CA ALA A 145 9.56 14.62 15.09
C ALA A 145 8.90 14.04 13.82
N ILE A 146 8.62 14.86 12.80
CA ILE A 146 7.95 14.44 11.57
C ILE A 146 8.92 13.76 10.61
N ILE A 147 10.17 14.20 10.57
CA ILE A 147 11.19 13.64 9.67
C ILE A 147 11.37 12.12 9.84
N PRO A 148 11.52 11.58 11.06
CA PRO A 148 11.60 10.13 11.25
C PRO A 148 10.36 9.39 10.78
N MET A 149 9.16 9.97 10.93
CA MET A 149 7.91 9.37 10.46
C MET A 149 7.90 9.25 8.93
N ILE A 150 8.20 10.34 8.24
CA ILE A 150 8.25 10.37 6.76
C ILE A 150 9.30 9.39 6.24
N ILE A 151 10.49 9.39 6.83
CA ILE A 151 11.58 8.49 6.43
C ILE A 151 11.17 7.02 6.68
N SER A 152 10.54 6.72 7.82
CA SER A 152 10.08 5.37 8.14
C SER A 152 9.04 4.88 7.13
N MET A 153 8.08 5.71 6.75
CA MET A 153 7.05 5.38 5.76
C MET A 153 7.67 5.20 4.35
N ALA A 154 8.60 6.06 3.96
CA ALA A 154 9.31 5.94 2.70
C ALA A 154 10.19 4.68 2.66
N ALA A 155 10.90 4.37 3.75
CA ALA A 155 11.66 3.14 3.89
C ALA A 155 10.78 1.89 3.82
N GLY A 156 9.60 1.93 4.45
CA GLY A 156 8.60 0.88 4.34
C GLY A 156 8.14 0.64 2.91
N THR A 157 7.86 1.71 2.15
CA THR A 157 7.52 1.61 0.72
C THR A 157 8.64 0.96 -0.08
N VAL A 158 9.89 1.41 0.08
CA VAL A 158 11.05 0.84 -0.63
C VAL A 158 11.21 -0.64 -0.29
N PHE A 159 11.03 -1.01 0.99
CA PHE A 159 11.06 -2.39 1.42
C PHE A 159 9.96 -3.24 0.78
N LEU A 160 8.72 -2.72 0.70
CA LEU A 160 7.61 -3.42 0.07
C LEU A 160 7.81 -3.61 -1.44
N VAL A 161 8.39 -2.62 -2.11
CA VAL A 161 8.74 -2.71 -3.53
C VAL A 161 9.80 -3.78 -3.74
N TRP A 162 10.86 -3.80 -2.93
CA TRP A 162 11.88 -4.85 -2.96
C TRP A 162 11.27 -6.24 -2.71
N LEU A 163 10.34 -6.34 -1.74
CA LEU A 163 9.62 -7.59 -1.47
C LEU A 163 8.82 -8.06 -2.70
N GLY A 164 8.14 -7.14 -3.37
CA GLY A 164 7.40 -7.40 -4.61
C GLY A 164 8.30 -7.90 -5.74
N GLU A 165 9.49 -7.31 -5.88
CA GLU A 165 10.48 -7.77 -6.87
C GLU A 165 10.97 -9.18 -6.57
N GLN A 166 11.28 -9.49 -5.30
CA GLN A 166 11.66 -10.85 -4.91
C GLN A 166 10.56 -11.88 -5.23
N ILE A 167 9.29 -11.51 -5.04
CA ILE A 167 8.16 -12.37 -5.42
C ILE A 167 8.12 -12.56 -6.95
N THR A 168 8.35 -11.48 -7.72
CA THR A 168 8.36 -11.54 -9.19
C THR A 168 9.50 -12.43 -9.72
N GLU A 169 10.70 -12.29 -9.15
CA GLU A 169 11.88 -13.04 -9.60
C GLU A 169 11.84 -14.54 -9.25
N ARG A 170 11.37 -14.87 -8.05
CA ARG A 170 11.42 -16.23 -7.50
C ARG A 170 10.07 -16.94 -7.42
N GLY A 171 8.98 -16.18 -7.58
CA GLY A 171 7.62 -16.68 -7.49
C GLY A 171 6.95 -16.88 -8.85
N ILE A 172 5.65 -16.59 -8.90
CA ILE A 172 4.81 -16.65 -10.10
C ILE A 172 4.09 -15.32 -10.27
N GLY A 173 4.20 -14.73 -11.45
CA GLY A 173 3.48 -13.50 -11.80
C GLY A 173 4.12 -12.22 -11.27
N ASN A 174 3.33 -11.15 -11.19
CA ASN A 174 3.79 -9.84 -10.73
C ASN A 174 3.65 -9.74 -9.20
N GLY A 175 4.78 -9.67 -8.48
CA GLY A 175 4.81 -9.66 -7.02
C GLY A 175 4.15 -8.42 -6.40
N ILE A 176 4.21 -7.26 -7.05
CA ILE A 176 3.54 -6.05 -6.56
C ILE A 176 2.03 -6.22 -6.60
N SER A 177 1.50 -6.79 -7.68
CA SER A 177 0.07 -7.12 -7.79
C SER A 177 -0.36 -8.13 -6.73
N ILE A 178 0.49 -9.11 -6.42
CA ILE A 178 0.23 -10.10 -5.37
C ILE A 178 0.19 -9.44 -3.99
N ILE A 179 1.08 -8.47 -3.69
CA ILE A 179 1.06 -7.72 -2.43
C ILE A 179 -0.22 -6.90 -2.30
N ILE A 180 -0.64 -6.20 -3.37
CA ILE A 180 -1.90 -5.42 -3.39
C ILE A 180 -3.09 -6.34 -3.16
N PHE A 181 -3.16 -7.45 -3.90
CA PHE A 181 -4.22 -8.45 -3.75
C PHE A 181 -4.28 -9.01 -2.32
N ALA A 182 -3.14 -9.36 -1.75
CA ALA A 182 -3.06 -9.86 -0.39
C ALA A 182 -3.51 -8.81 0.65
N GLY A 183 -3.19 -7.52 0.41
CA GLY A 183 -3.69 -6.40 1.22
C GLY A 183 -5.21 -6.32 1.21
N ILE A 184 -5.81 -6.33 0.01
CA ILE A 184 -7.28 -6.28 -0.15
C ILE A 184 -7.94 -7.48 0.49
N VAL A 185 -7.45 -8.70 0.23
CA VAL A 185 -8.01 -9.94 0.81
C VAL A 185 -7.91 -9.95 2.34
N ALA A 186 -6.83 -9.40 2.89
CA ALA A 186 -6.67 -9.31 4.35
C ALA A 186 -7.66 -8.35 5.02
N GLY A 187 -8.17 -7.35 4.29
CA GLY A 187 -9.22 -6.43 4.76
C GLY A 187 -10.65 -6.99 4.65
N LEU A 188 -10.87 -7.97 3.77
CA LEU A 188 -12.22 -8.52 3.53
C LEU A 188 -12.94 -9.04 4.81
N PRO A 189 -12.29 -9.79 5.72
CA PRO A 189 -12.97 -10.27 6.93
C PRO A 189 -13.54 -9.15 7.78
N GLN A 190 -12.84 -8.01 7.88
CA GLN A 190 -13.31 -6.85 8.66
C GLN A 190 -14.52 -6.19 8.01
N ILE A 191 -14.55 -6.07 6.67
CA ILE A 191 -15.68 -5.51 5.92
C ILE A 191 -16.89 -6.41 6.06
N VAL A 192 -16.70 -7.70 5.89
CA VAL A 192 -17.78 -8.70 6.06
C VAL A 192 -18.33 -8.63 7.48
N GLN A 193 -17.47 -8.58 8.49
CA GLN A 193 -17.87 -8.49 9.88
C GLN A 193 -18.63 -7.20 10.20
N GLN A 194 -18.19 -6.06 9.72
CA GLN A 194 -18.87 -4.77 9.88
C GLN A 194 -20.18 -4.70 9.10
N GLY A 195 -20.21 -5.24 7.88
CA GLY A 195 -21.41 -5.29 7.05
C GLY A 195 -22.47 -6.26 7.54
N PHE A 196 -22.06 -7.40 8.09
CA PHE A 196 -23.00 -8.43 8.58
C PHE A 196 -23.45 -8.23 10.02
N ILE A 197 -22.61 -7.67 10.90
CA ILE A 197 -22.92 -7.57 12.34
C ILE A 197 -23.56 -6.22 12.68
N SER A 198 -23.19 -5.14 12.00
CA SER A 198 -23.67 -3.79 12.34
C SER A 198 -24.99 -3.39 11.66
N ARG A 199 -25.41 -4.09 10.61
CA ARG A 199 -26.69 -3.83 9.91
C ARG A 199 -27.40 -5.15 9.65
N VAL A 200 -28.22 -5.58 10.60
CA VAL A 200 -29.23 -6.62 10.41
C VAL A 200 -30.39 -6.02 9.58
N ASP A 201 -30.10 -5.42 8.44
CA ASP A 201 -31.12 -5.09 7.45
C ASP A 201 -31.09 -6.17 6.36
N PRO A 202 -32.17 -6.94 6.20
CA PRO A 202 -32.25 -8.00 5.22
C PRO A 202 -32.03 -7.50 3.78
N THR A 203 -32.27 -6.22 3.50
CA THR A 203 -32.01 -5.57 2.22
C THR A 203 -30.51 -5.44 1.91
N GLY A 204 -29.66 -5.18 2.89
CA GLY A 204 -28.20 -5.12 2.73
C GLY A 204 -27.58 -6.46 2.34
N LEU A 205 -28.09 -7.54 2.91
CA LEU A 205 -27.66 -8.91 2.62
C LEU A 205 -28.00 -9.32 1.18
N ILE A 206 -29.20 -9.00 0.72
CA ILE A 206 -29.66 -9.28 -0.65
C ILE A 206 -28.81 -8.49 -1.66
N THR A 207 -28.52 -7.21 -1.38
CA THR A 207 -27.70 -6.37 -2.25
C THR A 207 -26.27 -6.90 -2.39
N LEU A 208 -25.67 -7.36 -1.30
CA LEU A 208 -24.31 -7.91 -1.28
C LEU A 208 -24.23 -9.25 -2.03
N VAL A 209 -25.23 -10.12 -1.88
CA VAL A 209 -25.34 -11.38 -2.63
C VAL A 209 -25.54 -11.12 -4.12
N VAL A 210 -26.39 -10.16 -4.49
CA VAL A 210 -26.62 -9.79 -5.88
C VAL A 210 -25.38 -9.20 -6.53
N ILE A 211 -24.65 -8.31 -5.83
CA ILE A 211 -23.40 -7.72 -6.34
C ILE A 211 -22.32 -8.80 -6.48
N SER A 212 -22.17 -9.70 -5.49
CA SER A 212 -21.18 -10.79 -5.58
C SER A 212 -21.50 -11.78 -6.71
N LEU A 213 -22.77 -12.11 -6.92
CA LEU A 213 -23.21 -12.94 -8.05
C LEU A 213 -23.00 -12.27 -9.41
N THR A 214 -23.25 -10.95 -9.51
CA THR A 214 -22.99 -10.21 -10.75
C THR A 214 -21.50 -10.11 -11.08
N ILE A 215 -20.62 -9.93 -10.08
CA ILE A 215 -19.16 -9.92 -10.28
C ILE A 215 -18.63 -11.29 -10.71
N VAL A 216 -19.19 -12.37 -10.19
CA VAL A 216 -18.76 -13.74 -10.53
C VAL A 216 -19.31 -14.18 -11.91
N SER A 217 -20.41 -13.57 -12.38
CA SER A 217 -21.03 -13.89 -13.68
C SER A 217 -20.48 -13.10 -14.85
N LEU A 218 -19.63 -12.08 -14.64
CA LEU A 218 -18.91 -11.28 -15.62
C LEU A 218 -17.50 -11.82 -15.83
#